data_36522469407754bc22eee4c0b1a62911
#
_entry.id   36522469407754bc22eee4c0b1a62911
#
_cell.length_a   1.000
_cell.length_b   1.000
_cell.length_c   1.000
_cell.angle_alpha   90.00
_cell.angle_beta   90.00
_cell.angle_gamma   90.00
#
_symmetry.space_group_name_H-M   'P 1'
#
loop_
_entity.id
_entity.type
_entity.pdbx_description
1 polymer ?
#
loop_
_entity_poly.entity_id
_entity_poly.type
_entity_poly.pdbx_seq_one_letter_code
_entity_poly.pdbx_strand_id
1 'polypeptide(L)'
;VIPRQLLSSGNSYRKVSIWGAAGLTALSALLVRAWPTFAAKPLDDYDGWARWGMKAKALTLLGWADPDLFAAKAAAPLHLDYPLLVPSLDAVAARAMGGFDPRLIHLQFLLVGVAGAAALHALLRDRTPPWLLWPALVAVFASPGLTGQLLTAYADIPLALFFAAGLVAAARWLDEGEARTLVLATVFLAAAAMTKNEGAIFVGATLVALVVATRRLRAVLLAAVAIEAVLLPWQVWTRLHDVHSDALVGTNAVSVHHPGIFPEALRILLEYALSLHAWPFLLPLFVVAVAAAAGARLALFAWTWALVSLFGLTWIYVVSPLEYSNYLAFSGERVIDSLLVGAAALTPLLAAEATSRIGRP
;
A
#
# COMPACT_ATOMS: atom_id res chain seq x y z
N VAL A 1 13.33 9.36 -48.73
CA VAL A 1 12.92 10.53 -47.91
C VAL A 1 12.77 10.02 -46.50
N ILE A 2 13.78 10.23 -45.66
CA ILE A 2 13.79 9.84 -44.24
C ILE A 2 12.98 10.88 -43.47
N PRO A 3 11.96 10.50 -42.65
CA PRO A 3 11.16 11.44 -41.90
C PRO A 3 12.04 12.21 -40.89
N ARG A 4 11.97 13.54 -40.92
CA ARG A 4 12.69 14.46 -40.03
C ARG A 4 12.41 14.27 -38.53
N GLN A 5 11.50 13.37 -38.14
CA GLN A 5 11.15 13.06 -36.74
C GLN A 5 12.21 12.26 -36.01
N LEU A 6 13.16 11.61 -36.70
CA LEU A 6 14.24 10.82 -36.08
C LEU A 6 15.43 11.63 -35.58
N LEU A 7 15.55 12.90 -35.97
CA LEU A 7 16.68 13.76 -35.59
C LEU A 7 16.45 14.62 -34.33
N SER A 8 15.22 14.64 -33.77
CA SER A 8 14.93 15.34 -32.51
C SER A 8 15.11 14.51 -31.26
N SER A 9 15.43 13.21 -31.41
CA SER A 9 15.49 12.26 -30.26
C SER A 9 16.72 12.42 -29.35
N GLY A 10 17.84 12.95 -29.88
CA GLY A 10 19.10 13.01 -29.12
C GLY A 10 19.05 13.89 -27.85
N ASN A 11 18.27 14.97 -27.90
CA ASN A 11 18.17 15.91 -26.76
C ASN A 11 17.18 15.46 -25.69
N SER A 12 16.21 14.62 -26.06
CA SER A 12 15.23 14.02 -25.15
C SER A 12 15.85 12.91 -24.30
N TYR A 13 16.68 12.06 -24.88
CA TYR A 13 17.37 11.00 -24.15
C TYR A 13 18.39 11.54 -23.14
N ARG A 14 19.06 12.65 -23.43
CA ARG A 14 20.00 13.28 -22.50
C ARG A 14 19.30 13.88 -21.27
N LYS A 15 18.12 14.51 -21.46
CA LYS A 15 17.30 15.05 -20.35
C LYS A 15 16.70 13.93 -19.51
N VAL A 16 16.28 12.82 -20.11
CA VAL A 16 15.80 11.63 -19.42
C VAL A 16 16.88 11.05 -18.51
N SER A 17 18.14 11.00 -18.98
CA SER A 17 19.24 10.46 -18.18
C SER A 17 19.61 11.31 -16.96
N ILE A 18 19.46 12.65 -17.00
CA ILE A 18 19.79 13.53 -15.88
C ILE A 18 18.84 13.32 -14.71
N TRP A 19 17.53 13.35 -14.95
CA TRP A 19 16.54 13.09 -13.89
C TRP A 19 16.63 11.65 -13.36
N GLY A 20 16.85 10.70 -14.26
CA GLY A 20 17.07 9.30 -13.89
C GLY A 20 18.32 9.12 -13.02
N ALA A 21 19.44 9.71 -13.44
CA ALA A 21 20.68 9.66 -12.68
C ALA A 21 20.50 10.33 -11.29
N ALA A 22 19.92 11.52 -11.23
CA ALA A 22 19.68 12.23 -9.97
C ALA A 22 18.76 11.45 -9.04
N GLY A 23 17.66 10.88 -9.56
CA GLY A 23 16.71 10.10 -8.78
C GLY A 23 17.32 8.79 -8.25
N LEU A 24 18.04 8.06 -9.09
CA LEU A 24 18.77 6.85 -8.67
C LEU A 24 19.83 7.17 -7.62
N THR A 25 20.59 8.25 -7.80
CA THR A 25 21.58 8.69 -6.81
C THR A 25 20.92 9.02 -5.48
N ALA A 26 19.79 9.74 -5.49
CA ALA A 26 19.04 10.08 -4.27
C ALA A 26 18.51 8.82 -3.57
N LEU A 27 17.87 7.89 -4.30
CA LEU A 27 17.38 6.63 -3.74
C LEU A 27 18.53 5.74 -3.23
N SER A 28 19.65 5.70 -3.95
CA SER A 28 20.83 4.96 -3.50
C SER A 28 21.42 5.57 -2.23
N ALA A 29 21.47 6.89 -2.12
CA ALA A 29 21.92 7.57 -0.90
C ALA A 29 21.01 7.28 0.30
N LEU A 30 19.68 7.25 0.09
CA LEU A 30 18.73 6.84 1.12
C LEU A 30 18.96 5.39 1.56
N LEU A 31 19.20 4.47 0.61
CA LEU A 31 19.48 3.07 0.89
C LEU A 31 20.78 2.92 1.69
N VAL A 32 21.86 3.58 1.27
CA VAL A 32 23.16 3.57 1.98
C VAL A 32 23.00 4.12 3.40
N ARG A 33 22.23 5.19 3.57
CA ARG A 33 21.94 5.77 4.90
C ARG A 33 21.14 4.82 5.79
N ALA A 34 20.14 4.13 5.25
CA ALA A 34 19.29 3.21 5.99
C ALA A 34 19.97 1.88 6.31
N TRP A 35 20.92 1.44 5.46
CA TRP A 35 21.58 0.14 5.54
C TRP A 35 22.14 -0.22 6.93
N PRO A 36 22.92 0.65 7.63
CA PRO A 36 23.47 0.28 8.94
C PRO A 36 22.39 -0.04 9.97
N THR A 37 21.27 0.71 9.94
CA THR A 37 20.14 0.47 10.84
C THR A 37 19.47 -0.86 10.53
N PHE A 38 19.15 -1.14 9.26
CA PHE A 38 18.58 -2.43 8.86
C PHE A 38 19.48 -3.61 9.18
N ALA A 39 20.80 -3.46 9.00
CA ALA A 39 21.76 -4.53 9.25
C ALA A 39 21.99 -4.81 10.74
N ALA A 40 21.84 -3.80 11.60
CA ALA A 40 22.10 -3.90 13.03
C ALA A 40 20.86 -4.10 13.89
N LYS A 41 19.71 -3.53 13.48
CA LYS A 41 18.48 -3.54 14.26
C LYS A 41 17.82 -4.94 14.24
N PRO A 42 17.58 -5.57 15.40
CA PRO A 42 16.76 -6.77 15.48
C PRO A 42 15.27 -6.42 15.36
N LEU A 43 14.39 -7.44 15.37
CA LEU A 43 12.96 -7.25 15.53
C LEU A 43 12.66 -6.94 16.99
N ASP A 44 12.71 -5.67 17.38
CA ASP A 44 12.46 -5.18 18.74
C ASP A 44 11.15 -4.39 18.88
N ASP A 45 10.61 -3.90 17.77
CA ASP A 45 9.29 -3.26 17.74
C ASP A 45 8.18 -4.30 17.99
N TYR A 46 7.28 -4.00 18.94
CA TYR A 46 6.30 -4.95 19.45
C TYR A 46 5.51 -5.68 18.36
N ASP A 47 4.87 -4.97 17.43
CA ASP A 47 4.10 -5.62 16.37
C ASP A 47 5.01 -6.40 15.40
N GLY A 48 6.23 -5.91 15.16
CA GLY A 48 7.20 -6.55 14.28
C GLY A 48 7.55 -7.97 14.75
N TRP A 49 7.89 -8.14 16.01
CA TRP A 49 8.24 -9.45 16.52
C TRP A 49 7.01 -10.23 17.04
N ALA A 50 6.07 -9.59 17.76
CA ALA A 50 4.98 -10.29 18.44
C ALA A 50 3.87 -10.71 17.47
N ARG A 51 3.56 -9.86 16.46
CA ARG A 51 2.48 -10.15 15.52
C ARG A 51 3.00 -10.78 14.23
N TRP A 52 3.96 -10.16 13.55
CA TRP A 52 4.44 -10.61 12.24
C TRP A 52 5.55 -11.65 12.38
N GLY A 53 6.60 -11.36 13.15
CA GLY A 53 7.73 -12.25 13.37
C GLY A 53 7.36 -13.56 14.04
N MET A 54 6.41 -13.56 15.01
CA MET A 54 5.96 -14.79 15.66
C MET A 54 5.23 -15.70 14.67
N LYS A 55 4.33 -15.18 13.85
CA LYS A 55 3.66 -15.96 12.78
C LYS A 55 4.69 -16.51 11.80
N ALA A 56 5.65 -15.68 11.36
CA ALA A 56 6.71 -16.13 10.47
C ALA A 56 7.55 -17.24 11.07
N LYS A 57 7.91 -17.12 12.35
CA LYS A 57 8.64 -18.16 13.10
C LYS A 57 7.82 -19.45 13.21
N ALA A 58 6.53 -19.36 13.55
CA ALA A 58 5.64 -20.51 13.60
C ALA A 58 5.56 -21.22 12.23
N LEU A 59 5.33 -20.46 11.15
CA LEU A 59 5.31 -21.02 9.80
C LEU A 59 6.66 -21.61 9.37
N THR A 60 7.78 -21.04 9.84
CA THR A 60 9.12 -21.60 9.58
C THR A 60 9.29 -22.95 10.24
N LEU A 61 8.88 -23.09 11.49
CA LEU A 61 9.10 -24.29 12.30
C LEU A 61 8.08 -25.41 11.96
N LEU A 62 6.79 -25.05 11.85
CA LEU A 62 5.70 -26.01 11.69
C LEU A 62 5.39 -26.29 10.22
N GLY A 63 5.62 -25.30 9.34
CA GLY A 63 5.36 -25.44 7.90
C GLY A 63 3.96 -25.05 7.44
N TRP A 64 3.05 -24.77 8.38
CA TRP A 64 1.64 -24.46 8.16
C TRP A 64 1.08 -23.63 9.31
N ALA A 65 -0.11 -23.07 9.13
CA ALA A 65 -0.82 -22.38 10.21
C ALA A 65 -1.45 -23.41 11.16
N ASP A 66 -0.82 -23.63 12.30
CA ASP A 66 -1.26 -24.61 13.29
C ASP A 66 -2.52 -24.10 14.01
N PRO A 67 -3.66 -24.85 13.98
CA PRO A 67 -4.89 -24.41 14.63
C PRO A 67 -4.74 -24.22 16.15
N ASP A 68 -3.97 -25.06 16.83
CA ASP A 68 -3.81 -24.97 18.28
C ASP A 68 -3.11 -23.68 18.70
N LEU A 69 -2.19 -23.18 17.84
CA LEU A 69 -1.52 -21.91 18.05
C LEU A 69 -2.40 -20.73 17.64
N PHE A 70 -2.99 -20.78 16.42
CA PHE A 70 -3.69 -19.64 15.84
C PHE A 70 -5.09 -19.42 16.43
N ALA A 71 -5.76 -20.48 16.93
CA ALA A 71 -7.05 -20.37 17.58
C ALA A 71 -6.96 -20.23 19.13
N ALA A 72 -5.75 -20.22 19.69
CA ALA A 72 -5.57 -20.06 21.13
C ALA A 72 -6.12 -18.69 21.59
N LYS A 73 -7.09 -18.69 22.51
CA LYS A 73 -7.69 -17.44 23.05
C LYS A 73 -6.66 -16.49 23.66
N ALA A 74 -5.62 -17.02 24.29
CA ALA A 74 -4.52 -16.24 24.84
C ALA A 74 -3.69 -15.52 23.77
N ALA A 75 -3.79 -15.95 22.51
CA ALA A 75 -3.07 -15.38 21.39
C ALA A 75 -3.92 -14.34 20.59
N ALA A 76 -5.19 -14.11 20.97
CA ALA A 76 -6.07 -13.14 20.31
C ALA A 76 -5.46 -11.71 20.16
N PRO A 77 -4.73 -11.16 21.18
CA PRO A 77 -4.07 -9.86 21.05
C PRO A 77 -2.97 -9.80 19.99
N LEU A 78 -2.55 -10.94 19.46
CA LEU A 78 -1.54 -11.03 18.40
C LEU A 78 -2.14 -10.88 16.98
N HIS A 79 -3.47 -10.66 16.88
CA HIS A 79 -4.19 -10.53 15.61
C HIS A 79 -3.86 -11.69 14.65
N LEU A 80 -4.07 -12.91 15.11
CA LEU A 80 -3.76 -14.13 14.34
C LEU A 80 -4.68 -14.30 13.12
N ASP A 81 -5.82 -13.60 13.09
CA ASP A 81 -6.75 -13.50 11.96
C ASP A 81 -6.18 -12.73 10.75
N TYR A 82 -5.14 -11.93 10.95
CA TYR A 82 -4.52 -11.18 9.86
C TYR A 82 -3.96 -12.14 8.80
N PRO A 83 -4.17 -11.84 7.49
CA PRO A 83 -3.69 -12.66 6.40
C PRO A 83 -2.17 -12.90 6.44
N LEU A 84 -1.74 -14.01 5.82
CA LEU A 84 -0.41 -14.56 6.04
C LEU A 84 0.63 -14.22 4.98
N LEU A 85 0.39 -13.28 4.05
CA LEU A 85 1.35 -13.03 2.96
C LEU A 85 2.73 -12.63 3.51
N VAL A 86 2.80 -11.61 4.37
CA VAL A 86 4.09 -11.15 4.92
C VAL A 86 4.74 -12.23 5.77
N PRO A 87 4.07 -12.84 6.77
CA PRO A 87 4.65 -13.95 7.53
C PRO A 87 5.12 -15.13 6.68
N SER A 88 4.42 -15.42 5.56
CA SER A 88 4.81 -16.50 4.66
C SER A 88 6.06 -16.17 3.86
N LEU A 89 6.20 -14.93 3.38
CA LEU A 89 7.42 -14.46 2.73
C LEU A 89 8.62 -14.52 3.69
N ASP A 90 8.41 -14.09 4.94
CA ASP A 90 9.43 -14.16 5.98
C ASP A 90 9.80 -15.62 6.32
N ALA A 91 8.83 -16.51 6.38
CA ALA A 91 9.07 -17.93 6.63
C ALA A 91 9.84 -18.61 5.47
N VAL A 92 9.54 -18.24 4.22
CA VAL A 92 10.30 -18.72 3.04
C VAL A 92 11.74 -18.23 3.11
N ALA A 93 11.96 -16.95 3.41
CA ALA A 93 13.29 -16.38 3.58
C ALA A 93 14.06 -17.07 4.72
N ALA A 94 13.41 -17.26 5.88
CA ALA A 94 13.99 -17.95 7.03
C ALA A 94 14.43 -19.38 6.70
N ARG A 95 13.61 -20.13 5.98
CA ARG A 95 13.95 -21.49 5.54
C ARG A 95 15.13 -21.50 4.55
N ALA A 96 15.15 -20.56 3.62
CA ALA A 96 16.27 -20.44 2.68
C ALA A 96 17.60 -20.11 3.39
N MET A 97 17.53 -19.41 4.51
CA MET A 97 18.69 -19.07 5.35
C MET A 97 19.07 -20.17 6.37
N GLY A 98 18.29 -21.25 6.45
CA GLY A 98 18.54 -22.36 7.40
C GLY A 98 17.94 -22.15 8.80
N GLY A 99 17.15 -21.09 9.01
CA GLY A 99 16.47 -20.83 10.28
C GLY A 99 15.95 -19.41 10.41
N PHE A 100 15.15 -19.17 11.45
CA PHE A 100 14.60 -17.85 11.73
C PHE A 100 15.63 -16.97 12.45
N ASP A 101 16.20 -16.00 11.74
CA ASP A 101 17.07 -14.96 12.29
C ASP A 101 16.34 -13.60 12.26
N PRO A 102 16.07 -12.97 13.42
CA PRO A 102 15.35 -11.70 13.49
C PRO A 102 15.98 -10.55 12.71
N ARG A 103 17.32 -10.55 12.58
CA ARG A 103 18.03 -9.49 11.83
C ARG A 103 17.91 -9.68 10.34
N LEU A 104 18.09 -10.91 9.88
CA LEU A 104 18.02 -11.24 8.44
C LEU A 104 16.58 -11.10 7.93
N ILE A 105 15.58 -11.48 8.73
CA ILE A 105 14.16 -11.23 8.42
C ILE A 105 13.88 -9.74 8.31
N HIS A 106 14.46 -8.92 9.19
CA HIS A 106 14.29 -7.47 9.11
C HIS A 106 14.81 -6.88 7.80
N LEU A 107 15.92 -7.39 7.26
CA LEU A 107 16.45 -6.98 5.96
C LEU A 107 15.47 -7.22 4.80
N GLN A 108 14.54 -8.17 4.92
CA GLN A 108 13.51 -8.41 3.90
C GLN A 108 12.63 -7.18 3.67
N PHE A 109 12.34 -6.41 4.71
CA PHE A 109 11.55 -5.17 4.58
C PHE A 109 12.26 -4.11 3.74
N LEU A 110 13.59 -4.04 3.81
CA LEU A 110 14.38 -3.20 2.91
C LEU A 110 14.24 -3.65 1.45
N LEU A 111 14.27 -4.98 1.20
CA LEU A 111 14.05 -5.54 -0.14
C LEU A 111 12.64 -5.24 -0.65
N VAL A 112 11.63 -5.30 0.22
CA VAL A 112 10.25 -4.89 -0.12
C VAL A 112 10.21 -3.41 -0.51
N GLY A 113 10.91 -2.53 0.21
CA GLY A 113 11.03 -1.12 -0.15
C GLY A 113 11.65 -0.91 -1.53
N VAL A 114 12.79 -1.57 -1.81
CA VAL A 114 13.46 -1.50 -3.11
C VAL A 114 12.58 -2.05 -4.23
N ALA A 115 11.94 -3.20 -4.02
CA ALA A 115 11.02 -3.80 -4.98
C ALA A 115 9.80 -2.92 -5.25
N GLY A 116 9.24 -2.28 -4.21
CA GLY A 116 8.15 -1.31 -4.34
C GLY A 116 8.55 -0.09 -5.18
N ALA A 117 9.74 0.47 -4.95
CA ALA A 117 10.27 1.56 -5.77
C ALA A 117 10.43 1.16 -7.23
N ALA A 118 10.98 -0.02 -7.48
CA ALA A 118 11.15 -0.56 -8.84
C ALA A 118 9.79 -0.83 -9.53
N ALA A 119 8.81 -1.38 -8.80
CA ALA A 119 7.47 -1.63 -9.31
C ALA A 119 6.75 -0.31 -9.68
N LEU A 120 6.76 0.68 -8.80
CA LEU A 120 6.17 1.98 -9.07
C LEU A 120 6.87 2.68 -10.25
N HIS A 121 8.21 2.66 -10.30
CA HIS A 121 8.94 3.17 -11.46
C HIS A 121 8.52 2.47 -12.75
N ALA A 122 8.46 1.14 -12.78
CA ALA A 122 8.08 0.37 -13.97
C ALA A 122 6.64 0.68 -14.42
N LEU A 123 5.72 0.87 -13.47
CA LEU A 123 4.33 1.21 -13.76
C LEU A 123 4.12 2.65 -14.23
N LEU A 124 4.98 3.58 -13.82
CA LEU A 124 4.80 5.02 -14.09
C LEU A 124 5.61 5.53 -15.28
N ARG A 125 6.78 4.93 -15.58
CA ARG A 125 7.79 5.50 -16.51
C ARG A 125 7.28 5.80 -17.92
N ASP A 126 6.33 5.01 -18.42
CA ASP A 126 5.80 5.15 -19.79
C ASP A 126 4.64 6.16 -19.87
N ARG A 127 4.13 6.63 -18.72
CA ARG A 127 2.98 7.53 -18.60
C ARG A 127 3.29 8.86 -17.94
N THR A 128 4.48 8.98 -17.38
CA THR A 128 4.86 10.14 -16.58
C THR A 128 6.21 10.64 -17.05
N PRO A 129 6.36 11.94 -17.36
CA PRO A 129 7.65 12.47 -17.75
C PRO A 129 8.67 12.35 -16.61
N PRO A 130 9.95 12.10 -16.91
CA PRO A 130 10.97 11.82 -15.91
C PRO A 130 11.12 12.88 -14.82
N TRP A 131 10.87 14.15 -15.15
CA TRP A 131 10.95 15.28 -14.21
C TRP A 131 9.81 15.32 -13.18
N LEU A 132 8.72 14.57 -13.40
CA LEU A 132 7.65 14.32 -12.41
C LEU A 132 7.89 12.98 -11.69
N LEU A 133 8.24 11.94 -12.44
CA LEU A 133 8.39 10.58 -11.92
C LEU A 133 9.44 10.49 -10.81
N TRP A 134 10.67 10.95 -11.10
CA TRP A 134 11.77 10.77 -10.16
C TRP A 134 11.62 11.58 -8.87
N PRO A 135 11.26 12.87 -8.90
CA PRO A 135 10.95 13.60 -7.68
C PRO A 135 9.82 12.98 -6.86
N ALA A 136 8.76 12.45 -7.51
CA ALA A 136 7.67 11.79 -6.81
C ALA A 136 8.14 10.51 -6.09
N LEU A 137 8.92 9.65 -6.76
CA LEU A 137 9.50 8.47 -6.13
C LEU A 137 10.42 8.84 -4.96
N VAL A 138 11.30 9.82 -5.16
CA VAL A 138 12.19 10.28 -4.08
C VAL A 138 11.38 10.84 -2.92
N ALA A 139 10.34 11.63 -3.16
CA ALA A 139 9.49 12.18 -2.11
C ALA A 139 8.80 11.08 -1.27
N VAL A 140 8.30 10.01 -1.92
CA VAL A 140 7.70 8.87 -1.22
C VAL A 140 8.74 8.15 -0.37
N PHE A 141 9.85 7.73 -0.97
CA PHE A 141 10.85 6.88 -0.30
C PHE A 141 11.79 7.65 0.64
N ALA A 142 11.82 8.99 0.57
CA ALA A 142 12.50 9.85 1.54
C ALA A 142 11.59 10.29 2.69
N SER A 143 10.28 10.03 2.63
CA SER A 143 9.36 10.41 3.70
C SER A 143 9.71 9.69 5.00
N PRO A 144 9.84 10.40 6.13
CA PRO A 144 10.13 9.78 7.41
C PRO A 144 9.09 8.73 7.83
N GLY A 145 7.81 8.92 7.47
CA GLY A 145 6.76 7.96 7.71
C GLY A 145 7.05 6.60 7.04
N LEU A 146 7.39 6.59 5.75
CA LEU A 146 7.72 5.35 5.07
C LEU A 146 9.02 4.72 5.59
N THR A 147 10.09 5.50 5.72
CA THR A 147 11.40 4.98 6.15
C THR A 147 11.38 4.51 7.60
N GLY A 148 10.68 5.22 8.50
CA GLY A 148 10.50 4.83 9.88
C GLY A 148 9.73 3.50 10.00
N GLN A 149 8.61 3.39 9.30
CA GLN A 149 7.80 2.18 9.31
C GLN A 149 8.48 0.96 8.66
N LEU A 150 9.31 1.14 7.63
CA LEU A 150 10.13 0.04 7.10
C LEU A 150 11.09 -0.52 8.16
N LEU A 151 11.58 0.34 9.07
CA LEU A 151 12.49 -0.05 10.15
C LEU A 151 11.79 -0.78 11.30
N THR A 152 10.46 -0.80 11.38
CA THR A 152 9.71 -1.53 12.40
C THR A 152 9.44 -2.98 12.04
N ALA A 153 9.63 -3.35 10.77
CA ALA A 153 9.21 -4.64 10.21
C ALA A 153 7.69 -4.90 10.36
N TYR A 154 6.88 -3.84 10.37
CA TYR A 154 5.44 -3.94 10.36
C TYR A 154 4.91 -4.20 8.95
N ALA A 155 3.75 -4.82 8.83
CA ALA A 155 3.13 -5.08 7.53
C ALA A 155 2.53 -3.83 6.86
N ASP A 156 2.55 -2.67 7.51
CA ASP A 156 1.95 -1.42 7.03
C ASP A 156 2.58 -0.94 5.71
N ILE A 157 3.90 -0.91 5.62
CA ILE A 157 4.57 -0.51 4.37
C ILE A 157 4.52 -1.59 3.27
N PRO A 158 4.71 -2.89 3.53
CA PRO A 158 4.38 -3.91 2.55
C PRO A 158 2.96 -3.76 1.98
N LEU A 159 1.94 -3.56 2.85
CA LEU A 159 0.58 -3.26 2.42
C LEU A 159 0.53 -2.02 1.52
N ALA A 160 1.10 -0.90 1.97
CA ALA A 160 1.09 0.36 1.23
C ALA A 160 1.72 0.23 -0.16
N LEU A 161 2.84 -0.50 -0.30
CA LEU A 161 3.55 -0.67 -1.56
C LEU A 161 2.82 -1.63 -2.52
N PHE A 162 2.32 -2.78 -2.04
CA PHE A 162 1.48 -3.65 -2.86
C PHE A 162 0.23 -2.93 -3.33
N PHE A 163 -0.42 -2.23 -2.40
CA PHE A 163 -1.62 -1.47 -2.70
C PHE A 163 -1.35 -0.35 -3.72
N ALA A 164 -0.31 0.48 -3.53
CA ALA A 164 0.03 1.57 -4.44
C ALA A 164 0.33 1.05 -5.86
N ALA A 165 1.04 -0.07 -5.98
CA ALA A 165 1.30 -0.70 -7.28
C ALA A 165 -0.01 -1.18 -7.93
N GLY A 166 -0.91 -1.80 -7.17
CA GLY A 166 -2.23 -2.21 -7.63
C GLY A 166 -3.11 -1.03 -8.06
N LEU A 167 -3.12 0.04 -7.27
CA LEU A 167 -3.86 1.27 -7.53
C LEU A 167 -3.38 1.97 -8.81
N VAL A 168 -2.06 2.11 -9.00
CA VAL A 168 -1.47 2.68 -10.22
C VAL A 168 -1.78 1.82 -11.43
N ALA A 169 -1.68 0.49 -11.32
CA ALA A 169 -2.04 -0.42 -12.41
C ALA A 169 -3.55 -0.32 -12.75
N ALA A 170 -4.43 -0.20 -11.75
CA ALA A 170 -5.87 0.02 -11.94
C ALA A 170 -6.15 1.37 -12.64
N ALA A 171 -5.47 2.45 -12.23
CA ALA A 171 -5.54 3.76 -12.86
C ALA A 171 -5.09 3.70 -14.33
N ARG A 172 -4.00 3.02 -14.63
CA ARG A 172 -3.55 2.80 -16.02
C ARG A 172 -4.57 2.02 -16.85
N TRP A 173 -5.15 0.98 -16.27
CA TRP A 173 -6.16 0.18 -16.98
C TRP A 173 -7.39 1.01 -17.40
N LEU A 174 -7.76 2.05 -16.68
CA LEU A 174 -8.86 2.95 -17.07
C LEU A 174 -8.65 3.52 -18.48
N ASP A 175 -7.42 3.87 -18.82
CA ASP A 175 -7.06 4.45 -20.12
C ASP A 175 -6.74 3.37 -21.15
N GLU A 176 -5.88 2.41 -20.80
CA GLU A 176 -5.37 1.38 -21.71
C GLU A 176 -6.44 0.35 -22.06
N GLY A 177 -7.23 -0.07 -21.08
CA GLY A 177 -8.22 -1.16 -21.22
C GLY A 177 -7.60 -2.53 -21.47
N GLU A 178 -6.29 -2.66 -21.34
CA GLU A 178 -5.56 -3.90 -21.60
C GLU A 178 -5.79 -4.91 -20.47
N ALA A 179 -6.12 -6.16 -20.84
CA ALA A 179 -6.32 -7.23 -19.86
C ALA A 179 -5.10 -7.48 -18.98
N ARG A 180 -3.89 -7.38 -19.54
CA ARG A 180 -2.63 -7.54 -18.80
C ARG A 180 -2.50 -6.54 -17.66
N THR A 181 -2.84 -5.28 -17.89
CA THR A 181 -2.77 -4.21 -16.88
C THR A 181 -3.77 -4.45 -15.76
N LEU A 182 -4.99 -4.95 -16.10
CA LEU A 182 -5.98 -5.34 -15.09
C LEU A 182 -5.53 -6.55 -14.26
N VAL A 183 -4.95 -7.58 -14.91
CA VAL A 183 -4.39 -8.73 -14.20
C VAL A 183 -3.32 -8.29 -13.22
N LEU A 184 -2.43 -7.38 -13.63
CA LEU A 184 -1.39 -6.85 -12.77
C LEU A 184 -1.99 -6.09 -11.56
N ALA A 185 -3.01 -5.25 -11.80
CA ALA A 185 -3.75 -4.58 -10.73
C ALA A 185 -4.38 -5.60 -9.77
N THR A 186 -5.03 -6.63 -10.30
CA THR A 186 -5.67 -7.70 -9.52
C THR A 186 -4.68 -8.43 -8.62
N VAL A 187 -3.51 -8.81 -9.14
CA VAL A 187 -2.45 -9.50 -8.38
C VAL A 187 -1.94 -8.63 -7.23
N PHE A 188 -1.62 -7.36 -7.49
CA PHE A 188 -1.13 -6.47 -6.45
C PHE A 188 -2.21 -6.12 -5.40
N LEU A 189 -3.45 -5.94 -5.83
CA LEU A 189 -4.57 -5.71 -4.91
C LEU A 189 -4.86 -6.95 -4.05
N ALA A 190 -4.80 -8.15 -4.62
CA ALA A 190 -4.90 -9.38 -3.85
C ALA A 190 -3.75 -9.52 -2.83
N ALA A 191 -2.52 -9.20 -3.23
CA ALA A 191 -1.38 -9.18 -2.32
C ALA A 191 -1.58 -8.16 -1.17
N ALA A 192 -2.10 -6.96 -1.46
CA ALA A 192 -2.43 -5.98 -0.44
C ALA A 192 -3.47 -6.51 0.56
N ALA A 193 -4.56 -7.11 0.07
CA ALA A 193 -5.60 -7.70 0.91
C ALA A 193 -5.10 -8.91 1.73
N MET A 194 -4.13 -9.68 1.18
CA MET A 194 -3.47 -10.81 1.88
C MET A 194 -2.36 -10.36 2.83
N THR A 195 -2.06 -9.08 2.90
CA THR A 195 -1.06 -8.53 3.81
C THR A 195 -1.67 -8.18 5.18
N LYS A 196 -2.81 -7.50 5.19
CA LYS A 196 -3.45 -6.99 6.41
C LYS A 196 -4.94 -6.75 6.16
N ASN A 197 -5.78 -6.83 7.20
CA ASN A 197 -7.24 -6.67 7.07
C ASN A 197 -7.63 -5.31 6.48
N GLU A 198 -6.90 -4.24 6.80
CA GLU A 198 -7.10 -2.90 6.23
C GLU A 198 -6.89 -2.88 4.71
N GLY A 199 -6.12 -3.82 4.17
CA GLY A 199 -5.96 -4.01 2.73
C GLY A 199 -7.29 -4.22 2.01
N ALA A 200 -8.26 -4.90 2.64
CA ALA A 200 -9.58 -5.10 2.07
C ALA A 200 -10.35 -3.78 1.87
N ILE A 201 -10.15 -2.79 2.76
CA ILE A 201 -10.77 -1.45 2.62
C ILE A 201 -10.24 -0.75 1.38
N PHE A 202 -8.92 -0.72 1.22
CA PHE A 202 -8.29 -0.07 0.07
C PHE A 202 -8.62 -0.77 -1.25
N VAL A 203 -8.70 -2.10 -1.24
CA VAL A 203 -9.14 -2.89 -2.40
C VAL A 203 -10.59 -2.58 -2.73
N GLY A 204 -11.49 -2.61 -1.73
CA GLY A 204 -12.89 -2.26 -1.91
C GLY A 204 -13.06 -0.83 -2.46
N ALA A 205 -12.35 0.14 -1.89
CA ALA A 205 -12.35 1.53 -2.38
C ALA A 205 -11.87 1.64 -3.84
N THR A 206 -10.83 0.88 -4.22
CA THR A 206 -10.33 0.85 -5.60
C THR A 206 -11.37 0.25 -6.56
N LEU A 207 -12.02 -0.84 -6.17
CA LEU A 207 -13.08 -1.46 -6.99
C LEU A 207 -14.28 -0.52 -7.14
N VAL A 208 -14.72 0.16 -6.08
CA VAL A 208 -15.76 1.19 -6.13
C VAL A 208 -15.35 2.34 -7.07
N ALA A 209 -14.13 2.82 -6.95
CA ALA A 209 -13.61 3.87 -7.82
C ALA A 209 -13.55 3.44 -9.29
N LEU A 210 -13.20 2.19 -9.57
CA LEU A 210 -13.25 1.62 -10.93
C LEU A 210 -14.69 1.54 -11.44
N VAL A 211 -15.65 1.09 -10.63
CA VAL A 211 -17.08 1.05 -11.01
C VAL A 211 -17.59 2.45 -11.38
N VAL A 212 -17.21 3.47 -10.59
CA VAL A 212 -17.63 4.86 -10.83
C VAL A 212 -16.97 5.44 -12.08
N ALA A 213 -15.70 5.14 -12.31
CA ALA A 213 -14.92 5.76 -13.40
C ALA A 213 -15.02 5.02 -14.74
N THR A 214 -15.53 3.77 -14.78
CA THR A 214 -15.59 2.98 -16.02
C THR A 214 -16.96 2.38 -16.29
N ARG A 215 -17.24 2.09 -17.58
CA ARG A 215 -18.39 1.29 -17.99
C ARG A 215 -18.07 -0.22 -18.17
N ARG A 216 -16.82 -0.62 -17.90
CA ARG A 216 -16.34 -2.02 -18.09
C ARG A 216 -16.62 -2.88 -16.86
N LEU A 217 -17.86 -2.88 -16.36
CA LEU A 217 -18.25 -3.53 -15.10
C LEU A 217 -17.92 -5.01 -15.03
N ARG A 218 -18.06 -5.74 -16.14
CA ARG A 218 -17.70 -7.18 -16.17
C ARG A 218 -16.24 -7.42 -15.83
N ALA A 219 -15.33 -6.59 -16.33
CA ALA A 219 -13.90 -6.73 -16.06
C ALA A 219 -13.60 -6.41 -14.57
N VAL A 220 -14.24 -5.39 -13.99
CA VAL A 220 -14.11 -5.06 -12.57
C VAL A 220 -14.65 -6.20 -11.69
N LEU A 221 -15.80 -6.79 -12.04
CA LEU A 221 -16.36 -7.92 -11.31
C LEU A 221 -15.45 -9.15 -11.38
N LEU A 222 -14.87 -9.45 -12.53
CA LEU A 222 -13.92 -10.55 -12.67
C LEU A 222 -12.67 -10.33 -11.82
N ALA A 223 -12.15 -9.10 -11.76
CA ALA A 223 -11.04 -8.74 -10.88
C ALA A 223 -11.43 -8.91 -9.40
N ALA A 224 -12.62 -8.46 -9.01
CA ALA A 224 -13.13 -8.61 -7.64
C ALA A 224 -13.25 -10.10 -7.26
N VAL A 225 -13.84 -10.93 -8.12
CA VAL A 225 -13.96 -12.38 -7.91
C VAL A 225 -12.58 -13.04 -7.80
N ALA A 226 -11.63 -12.64 -8.64
CA ALA A 226 -10.28 -13.19 -8.59
C ALA A 226 -9.54 -12.80 -7.29
N ILE A 227 -9.71 -11.57 -6.79
CA ILE A 227 -9.15 -11.14 -5.51
C ILE A 227 -9.78 -11.95 -4.37
N GLU A 228 -11.11 -12.07 -4.36
CA GLU A 228 -11.81 -12.83 -3.32
C GLU A 228 -11.43 -14.31 -3.34
N ALA A 229 -11.24 -14.90 -4.52
CA ALA A 229 -10.78 -16.29 -4.65
C ALA A 229 -9.40 -16.52 -4.00
N VAL A 230 -8.53 -15.52 -3.97
CA VAL A 230 -7.24 -15.58 -3.26
C VAL A 230 -7.42 -15.46 -1.75
N LEU A 231 -8.36 -14.63 -1.28
CA LEU A 231 -8.63 -14.40 0.14
C LEU A 231 -9.44 -15.53 0.78
N LEU A 232 -10.35 -16.14 0.02
CA LEU A 232 -11.33 -17.10 0.50
C LEU A 232 -10.73 -18.28 1.28
N PRO A 233 -9.61 -18.92 0.85
CA PRO A 233 -9.01 -20.02 1.62
C PRO A 233 -8.64 -19.61 3.05
N TRP A 234 -8.06 -18.41 3.23
CA TRP A 234 -7.71 -17.89 4.56
C TRP A 234 -8.95 -17.54 5.38
N GLN A 235 -9.93 -16.88 4.79
CA GLN A 235 -11.19 -16.52 5.46
C GLN A 235 -11.97 -17.79 5.91
N VAL A 236 -12.02 -18.81 5.07
CA VAL A 236 -12.65 -20.10 5.41
C VAL A 236 -11.88 -20.77 6.53
N TRP A 237 -10.54 -20.81 6.43
CA TRP A 237 -9.69 -21.45 7.43
C TRP A 237 -9.85 -20.79 8.81
N THR A 238 -9.82 -19.46 8.89
CA THR A 238 -9.98 -18.72 10.15
C THR A 238 -11.35 -18.97 10.80
N ARG A 239 -12.41 -19.04 9.98
CA ARG A 239 -13.77 -19.34 10.47
C ARG A 239 -13.91 -20.78 10.95
N LEU A 240 -13.34 -21.75 10.23
CA LEU A 240 -13.40 -23.17 10.62
C LEU A 240 -12.63 -23.48 11.90
N HIS A 241 -11.63 -22.69 12.24
CA HIS A 241 -10.78 -22.88 13.42
C HIS A 241 -11.05 -21.86 14.54
N ASP A 242 -12.14 -21.06 14.42
CA ASP A 242 -12.53 -20.08 15.44
C ASP A 242 -11.41 -19.10 15.80
N VAL A 243 -10.63 -18.65 14.79
CA VAL A 243 -9.57 -17.67 15.00
C VAL A 243 -10.18 -16.32 15.32
N HIS A 244 -9.87 -15.78 16.49
CA HIS A 244 -10.44 -14.53 16.98
C HIS A 244 -9.46 -13.36 16.82
N SER A 245 -10.02 -12.15 16.58
CA SER A 245 -9.31 -10.88 16.66
C SER A 245 -9.93 -10.02 17.74
N ASP A 246 -9.12 -9.28 18.49
CA ASP A 246 -9.58 -8.28 19.44
C ASP A 246 -9.94 -6.93 18.78
N ALA A 247 -9.47 -6.68 17.57
CA ALA A 247 -9.69 -5.41 16.87
C ALA A 247 -11.03 -5.33 16.12
N LEU A 248 -11.47 -6.47 15.57
CA LEU A 248 -12.77 -6.58 14.88
C LEU A 248 -13.39 -7.91 15.28
N VAL A 249 -14.39 -7.87 16.14
CA VAL A 249 -15.11 -9.06 16.59
C VAL A 249 -16.00 -9.59 15.46
N GLY A 250 -15.50 -10.54 14.69
CA GLY A 250 -16.27 -11.31 13.73
C GLY A 250 -16.84 -10.49 12.56
N THR A 251 -17.93 -10.95 11.97
CA THR A 251 -18.63 -10.31 10.85
C THR A 251 -19.38 -9.01 11.23
N ASN A 252 -19.10 -8.45 12.39
CA ASN A 252 -19.83 -7.30 12.95
C ASN A 252 -19.27 -5.93 12.51
N ALA A 253 -18.77 -5.82 11.27
CA ALA A 253 -18.46 -4.51 10.68
C ALA A 253 -19.68 -3.53 10.64
N VAL A 254 -20.85 -4.00 11.07
CA VAL A 254 -22.11 -3.24 11.17
C VAL A 254 -22.44 -2.86 12.61
N SER A 255 -21.84 -3.50 13.62
CA SER A 255 -22.07 -3.16 15.03
C SER A 255 -21.37 -1.86 15.39
N VAL A 256 -22.14 -0.82 15.61
CA VAL A 256 -21.61 0.49 16.01
C VAL A 256 -21.36 0.49 17.52
N HIS A 257 -20.10 0.55 17.92
CA HIS A 257 -19.68 0.61 19.31
C HIS A 257 -19.48 2.06 19.80
N HIS A 258 -19.04 2.94 18.93
CA HIS A 258 -18.71 4.33 19.23
C HIS A 258 -19.46 5.32 18.32
N PRO A 259 -20.82 5.47 18.50
CA PRO A 259 -21.63 6.30 17.61
C PRO A 259 -21.28 7.75 17.73
N GLY A 260 -20.68 8.51 17.35
CA GLY A 260 -20.37 9.95 17.54
C GLY A 260 -18.91 10.29 17.42
N ILE A 261 -18.02 9.29 17.39
CA ILE A 261 -16.59 9.56 17.27
C ILE A 261 -16.12 9.79 15.82
N PHE A 262 -16.98 9.52 14.81
CA PHE A 262 -16.59 9.64 13.39
C PHE A 262 -15.93 10.99 13.05
N PRO A 263 -16.48 12.15 13.45
CA PRO A 263 -15.85 13.44 13.15
C PRO A 263 -14.48 13.62 13.82
N GLU A 264 -14.33 13.13 15.05
CA GLU A 264 -13.06 13.22 15.78
C GLU A 264 -12.01 12.29 15.18
N ALA A 265 -12.36 11.04 14.88
CA ALA A 265 -11.46 10.08 14.23
C ALA A 265 -11.01 10.61 12.85
N LEU A 266 -11.96 11.14 12.06
CA LEU A 266 -11.65 11.76 10.78
C LEU A 266 -10.67 12.94 10.94
N ARG A 267 -10.90 13.82 11.91
CA ARG A 267 -10.02 14.97 12.19
C ARG A 267 -8.60 14.49 12.51
N ILE A 268 -8.45 13.51 13.40
CA ILE A 268 -7.15 13.00 13.81
C ILE A 268 -6.43 12.30 12.65
N LEU A 269 -7.14 11.50 11.85
CA LEU A 269 -6.55 10.88 10.66
C LEU A 269 -6.08 11.93 9.63
N LEU A 270 -6.83 13.02 9.46
CA LEU A 270 -6.41 14.12 8.59
C LEU A 270 -5.22 14.89 9.18
N GLU A 271 -5.13 15.05 10.48
CA GLU A 271 -3.96 15.64 11.15
C GLU A 271 -2.70 14.80 10.92
N TYR A 272 -2.79 13.46 11.03
CA TYR A 272 -1.69 12.56 10.68
C TYR A 272 -1.32 12.66 9.18
N ALA A 273 -2.34 12.67 8.30
CA ALA A 273 -2.11 12.77 6.86
C ALA A 273 -1.47 14.10 6.42
N LEU A 274 -1.70 15.17 7.17
CA LEU A 274 -1.13 16.49 6.93
C LEU A 274 0.17 16.74 7.70
N SER A 275 0.68 15.73 8.42
CA SER A 275 1.93 15.84 9.18
C SER A 275 3.11 16.12 8.28
N LEU A 276 3.65 17.33 8.36
CA LEU A 276 4.86 17.74 7.62
C LEU A 276 6.11 16.99 8.09
N HIS A 277 6.08 16.47 9.32
CA HIS A 277 7.18 15.68 9.87
C HIS A 277 7.23 14.28 9.27
N ALA A 278 6.10 13.60 9.18
CA ALA A 278 6.05 12.21 8.69
C ALA A 278 5.87 12.15 7.15
N TRP A 279 4.99 13.00 6.60
CA TRP A 279 4.56 12.94 5.20
C TRP A 279 4.57 14.33 4.54
N PRO A 280 5.77 14.93 4.31
CA PRO A 280 5.87 16.31 3.87
C PRO A 280 5.17 16.50 2.51
N PHE A 281 4.09 17.30 2.51
CA PHE A 281 3.33 17.76 1.33
C PHE A 281 2.67 16.68 0.46
N LEU A 282 2.74 15.38 0.77
CA LEU A 282 2.22 14.35 -0.14
C LEU A 282 0.71 14.49 -0.37
N LEU A 283 -0.09 14.65 0.68
CA LEU A 283 -1.53 14.83 0.54
C LEU A 283 -1.90 16.16 -0.14
N PRO A 284 -1.35 17.32 0.22
CA PRO A 284 -1.59 18.57 -0.50
C PRO A 284 -1.25 18.48 -2.01
N LEU A 285 -0.12 17.87 -2.37
CA LEU A 285 0.26 17.70 -3.77
C LEU A 285 -0.72 16.80 -4.53
N PHE A 286 -1.20 15.74 -3.89
CA PHE A 286 -2.24 14.89 -4.48
C PHE A 286 -3.54 15.69 -4.72
N VAL A 287 -4.02 16.44 -3.74
CA VAL A 287 -5.24 17.25 -3.87
C VAL A 287 -5.12 18.27 -5.01
N VAL A 288 -3.98 18.97 -5.09
CA VAL A 288 -3.70 19.90 -6.20
C VAL A 288 -3.66 19.19 -7.54
N ALA A 289 -3.03 18.03 -7.64
CA ALA A 289 -2.95 17.26 -8.88
C ALA A 289 -4.32 16.75 -9.33
N VAL A 290 -5.18 16.28 -8.41
CA VAL A 290 -6.55 15.87 -8.73
C VAL A 290 -7.39 17.06 -9.19
N ALA A 291 -7.27 18.22 -8.52
CA ALA A 291 -7.98 19.44 -8.89
C ALA A 291 -7.54 19.93 -10.29
N ALA A 292 -6.23 19.90 -10.57
CA ALA A 292 -5.68 20.28 -11.89
C ALA A 292 -6.13 19.32 -13.00
N ALA A 293 -6.33 18.04 -12.70
CA ALA A 293 -6.84 17.03 -13.63
C ALA A 293 -8.39 16.97 -13.65
N ALA A 294 -9.09 17.94 -13.06
CA ALA A 294 -10.55 17.93 -12.97
C ALA A 294 -11.22 17.72 -14.35
N GLY A 295 -12.31 16.91 -14.35
CA GLY A 295 -12.98 16.48 -15.58
C GLY A 295 -12.35 15.26 -16.27
N ALA A 296 -11.18 14.77 -15.84
CA ALA A 296 -10.64 13.50 -16.30
C ALA A 296 -11.28 12.32 -15.55
N ARG A 297 -11.44 11.17 -16.22
CA ARG A 297 -11.86 9.91 -15.55
C ARG A 297 -10.88 9.51 -14.45
N LEU A 298 -9.58 9.78 -14.65
CA LEU A 298 -8.54 9.53 -13.66
C LEU A 298 -8.75 10.37 -12.39
N ALA A 299 -9.15 11.64 -12.50
CA ALA A 299 -9.46 12.48 -11.34
C ALA A 299 -10.69 11.97 -10.58
N LEU A 300 -11.75 11.55 -11.30
CA LEU A 300 -12.93 10.94 -10.70
C LEU A 300 -12.58 9.64 -9.95
N PHE A 301 -11.75 8.78 -10.57
CA PHE A 301 -11.22 7.57 -9.93
C PHE A 301 -10.46 7.90 -8.65
N ALA A 302 -9.51 8.85 -8.74
CA ALA A 302 -8.64 9.21 -7.63
C ALA A 302 -9.42 9.81 -6.44
N TRP A 303 -10.38 10.71 -6.71
CA TRP A 303 -11.26 11.26 -5.67
C TRP A 303 -12.14 10.20 -5.03
N THR A 304 -12.81 9.38 -5.84
CA THR A 304 -13.68 8.32 -5.32
C THR A 304 -12.89 7.36 -4.45
N TRP A 305 -11.74 6.92 -4.93
CA TRP A 305 -10.86 6.06 -4.14
C TRP A 305 -10.44 6.69 -2.82
N ALA A 306 -9.94 7.93 -2.84
CA ALA A 306 -9.45 8.59 -1.63
C ALA A 306 -10.54 8.80 -0.59
N LEU A 307 -11.73 9.25 -1.02
CA LEU A 307 -12.86 9.48 -0.13
C LEU A 307 -13.42 8.18 0.47
N VAL A 308 -13.56 7.13 -0.34
CA VAL A 308 -14.05 5.82 0.15
C VAL A 308 -13.03 5.18 1.07
N SER A 309 -11.72 5.28 0.77
CA SER A 309 -10.66 4.80 1.66
C SER A 309 -10.67 5.53 2.99
N LEU A 310 -10.71 6.86 2.97
CA LEU A 310 -10.72 7.68 4.19
C LEU A 310 -11.98 7.39 5.04
N PHE A 311 -13.15 7.27 4.38
CA PHE A 311 -14.37 6.87 5.07
C PHE A 311 -14.22 5.48 5.72
N GLY A 312 -13.73 4.48 4.99
CA GLY A 312 -13.53 3.13 5.50
C GLY A 312 -12.55 3.07 6.68
N LEU A 313 -11.43 3.80 6.59
CA LEU A 313 -10.47 3.90 7.68
C LEU A 313 -11.08 4.56 8.93
N THR A 314 -11.85 5.64 8.75
CA THR A 314 -12.54 6.30 9.86
C THR A 314 -13.61 5.39 10.48
N TRP A 315 -14.30 4.61 9.63
CA TRP A 315 -15.36 3.70 10.05
C TRP A 315 -14.86 2.56 10.95
N ILE A 316 -13.61 2.10 10.79
CA ILE A 316 -13.01 1.07 11.67
C ILE A 316 -13.12 1.49 13.15
N TYR A 317 -12.86 2.74 13.46
CA TYR A 317 -12.91 3.25 14.83
C TYR A 317 -14.33 3.32 15.40
N VAL A 318 -15.33 3.52 14.54
CA VAL A 318 -16.75 3.55 14.94
C VAL A 318 -17.25 2.16 15.30
N VAL A 319 -16.81 1.13 14.58
CA VAL A 319 -17.28 -0.26 14.74
C VAL A 319 -16.36 -1.12 15.60
N SER A 320 -15.16 -0.67 15.93
CA SER A 320 -14.24 -1.41 16.79
C SER A 320 -14.78 -1.51 18.23
N PRO A 321 -14.71 -2.68 18.88
CA PRO A 321 -15.03 -2.81 20.28
C PRO A 321 -13.95 -2.26 21.22
N LEU A 322 -12.76 -1.94 20.69
CA LEU A 322 -11.66 -1.39 21.47
C LEU A 322 -11.98 0.03 21.95
N GLU A 323 -11.41 0.41 23.08
CA GLU A 323 -11.49 1.79 23.53
C GLU A 323 -10.85 2.71 22.48
N TYR A 324 -11.64 3.63 21.93
CA TYR A 324 -11.31 4.33 20.70
C TYR A 324 -10.09 5.24 20.81
N SER A 325 -9.91 5.93 21.94
CA SER A 325 -8.80 6.88 22.12
C SER A 325 -7.46 6.17 22.09
N ASN A 326 -7.35 5.06 22.79
CA ASN A 326 -6.15 4.22 22.77
C ASN A 326 -5.95 3.59 21.39
N TYR A 327 -7.01 3.04 20.78
CA TYR A 327 -6.90 2.39 19.48
C TYR A 327 -6.46 3.39 18.39
N LEU A 328 -7.05 4.58 18.37
CA LEU A 328 -6.70 5.64 17.43
C LEU A 328 -5.28 6.17 17.64
N ALA A 329 -4.85 6.32 18.89
CA ALA A 329 -3.50 6.76 19.22
C ALA A 329 -2.41 5.76 18.76
N PHE A 330 -2.68 4.44 18.86
CA PHE A 330 -1.72 3.41 18.48
C PHE A 330 -1.72 3.06 16.99
N SER A 331 -2.85 3.22 16.29
CA SER A 331 -3.01 2.74 14.92
C SER A 331 -3.23 3.86 13.91
N GLY A 332 -3.73 5.04 14.31
CA GLY A 332 -4.17 6.08 13.40
C GLY A 332 -3.08 6.58 12.45
N GLU A 333 -1.87 6.81 12.95
CA GLU A 333 -0.73 7.21 12.13
C GLU A 333 -0.37 6.14 11.09
N ARG A 334 -0.47 4.87 11.46
CA ARG A 334 -0.08 3.73 10.63
C ARG A 334 -1.12 3.38 9.56
N VAL A 335 -2.41 3.43 9.90
CA VAL A 335 -3.45 3.06 8.92
C VAL A 335 -3.56 4.07 7.79
N ILE A 336 -3.13 5.33 8.02
CA ILE A 336 -3.13 6.38 7.00
C ILE A 336 -1.98 6.23 5.98
N ASP A 337 -0.92 5.50 6.32
CA ASP A 337 0.27 5.32 5.48
C ASP A 337 -0.08 4.82 4.07
N SER A 338 -0.94 3.80 3.98
CA SER A 338 -1.34 3.24 2.69
C SER A 338 -2.12 4.23 1.83
N LEU A 339 -2.95 5.09 2.45
CA LEU A 339 -3.64 6.16 1.73
C LEU A 339 -2.62 7.16 1.17
N LEU A 340 -1.63 7.56 1.95
CA LEU A 340 -0.63 8.57 1.56
C LEU A 340 0.32 8.06 0.49
N VAL A 341 0.79 6.83 0.61
CA VAL A 341 1.64 6.20 -0.42
C VAL A 341 0.85 6.00 -1.71
N GLY A 342 -0.41 5.59 -1.64
CA GLY A 342 -1.31 5.48 -2.80
C GLY A 342 -1.57 6.84 -3.48
N ALA A 343 -1.86 7.87 -2.69
CA ALA A 343 -2.06 9.25 -3.17
C ALA A 343 -0.80 9.78 -3.86
N ALA A 344 0.37 9.61 -3.23
CA ALA A 344 1.65 10.02 -3.79
C ALA A 344 2.00 9.26 -5.09
N ALA A 345 1.66 7.97 -5.18
CA ALA A 345 1.87 7.17 -6.39
C ALA A 345 0.96 7.60 -7.55
N LEU A 346 -0.27 8.07 -7.28
CA LEU A 346 -1.18 8.60 -8.31
C LEU A 346 -0.83 10.03 -8.75
N THR A 347 -0.21 10.83 -7.88
CA THR A 347 0.09 12.24 -8.13
C THR A 347 0.80 12.49 -9.46
N PRO A 348 1.88 11.77 -9.84
CA PRO A 348 2.56 12.00 -11.11
C PRO A 348 1.71 11.66 -12.33
N LEU A 349 0.81 10.69 -12.27
CA LEU A 349 -0.14 10.39 -13.36
C LEU A 349 -1.16 11.52 -13.53
N LEU A 350 -1.71 12.02 -12.43
CA LEU A 350 -2.66 13.14 -12.43
C LEU A 350 -2.03 14.42 -12.94
N ALA A 351 -0.80 14.72 -12.53
CA ALA A 351 -0.05 15.88 -13.00
C ALA A 351 0.29 15.77 -14.50
N ALA A 352 0.65 14.57 -14.97
CA ALA A 352 0.87 14.34 -16.41
C ALA A 352 -0.42 14.50 -17.22
N GLU A 353 -1.56 14.02 -16.73
CA GLU A 353 -2.87 14.23 -17.35
C GLU A 353 -3.24 15.72 -17.42
N ALA A 354 -3.05 16.45 -16.31
CA ALA A 354 -3.31 17.90 -16.27
C ALA A 354 -2.47 18.67 -17.29
N THR A 355 -1.16 18.40 -17.34
CA THR A 355 -0.25 19.07 -18.30
C THR A 355 -0.59 18.75 -19.77
N SER A 356 -1.03 17.52 -20.06
CA SER A 356 -1.43 17.12 -21.41
C SER A 356 -2.68 17.86 -21.91
N ARG A 357 -3.55 18.29 -21.00
CA ARG A 357 -4.78 19.04 -21.31
C ARG A 357 -4.52 20.50 -21.58
N ILE A 358 -3.60 21.12 -20.82
CA ILE A 358 -3.21 22.52 -21.02
C ILE A 358 -2.56 22.71 -22.40
N GLY A 359 -1.85 21.71 -22.91
CA GLY A 359 -1.19 21.75 -24.22
C GLY A 359 -2.08 21.41 -25.43
N ARG A 360 -3.38 21.11 -25.21
CA ARG A 360 -4.33 20.89 -26.33
C ARG A 360 -5.03 22.23 -26.65
N PRO A 361 -4.88 22.77 -27.90
CA PRO A 361 -5.55 23.99 -28.31
C PRO A 361 -7.07 23.82 -28.38
#